data_881ce1e30653820c076b89d0ea9c0c3b
#
_entry.id   881ce1e30653820c076b89d0ea9c0c3b
#
_cell.length_a   1.000
_cell.length_b   1.000
_cell.length_c   1.000
_cell.angle_alpha   90.00
_cell.angle_beta   90.00
_cell.angle_gamma   90.00
#
_symmetry.space_group_name_H-M   'P 1'
#
loop_
_entity.id
_entity.type
_entity.pdbx_description
1 polymer ?
#
loop_
_entity_poly.entity_id
_entity_poly.type
_entity_poly.pdbx_seq_one_letter_code
_entity_poly.pdbx_strand_id
1 'polypeptide(L)'
;MDWASIFIYDTTWAFAAEILIRVIVMFTLIILFLRFTGKRGVRQLSIFELTIILSLGSIAGDPMFTEDLPIIQAVLIMSTVIVLYRLCTWAMMKFQAFEDLLEGRAIYIVEDSMLVLDKIKKGEMSHDEFFAEMRQQGVEHLGQVRTGLLETDGEFSLLLCSPEDTCYGLPLFPKQYQPVEQIEPDVHYACMYCGYVDFISNPNQVYQRCQNDCKNWAKALNNEIVR
;
A
#
# COMPACT_ATOMS: atom_id res chain seq x y z
N MET A 1 35.42 -31.34 4.82
CA MET A 1 34.54 -30.43 4.06
C MET A 1 35.23 -30.21 2.73
N ASP A 2 34.70 -30.79 1.68
CA ASP A 2 35.34 -30.75 0.36
C ASP A 2 34.83 -29.54 -0.40
N TRP A 3 35.67 -28.51 -0.50
CA TRP A 3 35.30 -27.22 -1.14
C TRP A 3 35.00 -27.43 -2.63
N ALA A 4 35.63 -28.39 -3.28
CA ALA A 4 35.38 -28.70 -4.68
C ALA A 4 33.96 -29.19 -4.91
N SER A 5 33.41 -29.99 -3.98
CA SER A 5 32.04 -30.48 -4.08
C SER A 5 30.96 -29.39 -3.87
N ILE A 6 31.32 -28.29 -3.19
CA ILE A 6 30.40 -27.19 -2.97
C ILE A 6 30.35 -26.26 -4.19
N PHE A 7 31.49 -26.04 -4.87
CA PHE A 7 31.61 -25.04 -5.93
C PHE A 7 31.56 -25.59 -7.35
N ILE A 8 31.97 -26.88 -7.58
CA ILE A 8 32.23 -27.42 -8.92
C ILE A 8 31.69 -28.83 -9.09
N TYR A 9 30.80 -29.31 -8.21
CA TYR A 9 30.29 -30.68 -8.26
C TYR A 9 29.66 -30.97 -9.63
N ASP A 10 30.26 -31.92 -10.39
CA ASP A 10 29.87 -32.43 -11.72
C ASP A 10 29.65 -31.34 -12.84
N THR A 11 30.18 -30.13 -12.67
CA THR A 11 30.03 -29.10 -13.67
C THR A 11 31.06 -29.27 -14.80
N THR A 12 30.62 -29.77 -15.93
CA THR A 12 31.41 -29.81 -17.17
C THR A 12 31.43 -28.45 -17.84
N TRP A 13 32.51 -28.10 -18.57
CA TRP A 13 32.58 -26.83 -19.34
C TRP A 13 31.42 -26.67 -20.35
N ALA A 14 30.94 -27.78 -20.91
CA ALA A 14 29.79 -27.81 -21.79
C ALA A 14 28.50 -27.39 -21.04
N PHE A 15 28.31 -27.90 -19.84
CA PHE A 15 27.16 -27.56 -18.99
C PHE A 15 27.21 -26.08 -18.53
N ALA A 16 28.39 -25.58 -18.18
CA ALA A 16 28.54 -24.17 -17.84
C ALA A 16 28.17 -23.25 -19.04
N ALA A 17 28.58 -23.61 -20.27
CA ALA A 17 28.20 -22.88 -21.48
C ALA A 17 26.67 -22.95 -21.74
N GLU A 18 26.06 -24.11 -21.51
CA GLU A 18 24.61 -24.30 -21.62
C GLU A 18 23.85 -23.41 -20.65
N ILE A 19 24.25 -23.35 -19.38
CA ILE A 19 23.66 -22.46 -18.37
C ILE A 19 23.73 -21.00 -18.85
N LEU A 20 24.87 -20.54 -19.36
CA LEU A 20 25.00 -19.17 -19.86
C LEU A 20 24.02 -18.87 -20.99
N ILE A 21 23.88 -19.77 -21.94
CA ILE A 21 22.92 -19.61 -23.05
C ILE A 21 21.48 -19.57 -22.51
N ARG A 22 21.11 -20.48 -21.61
CA ARG A 22 19.78 -20.53 -20.98
C ARG A 22 19.47 -19.23 -20.24
N VAL A 23 20.41 -18.72 -19.44
CA VAL A 23 20.27 -17.45 -18.71
C VAL A 23 20.05 -16.28 -19.68
N ILE A 24 20.85 -16.17 -20.74
CA ILE A 24 20.71 -15.09 -21.74
C ILE A 24 19.34 -15.14 -22.43
N VAL A 25 18.90 -16.34 -22.81
CA VAL A 25 17.59 -16.52 -23.46
C VAL A 25 16.46 -16.16 -22.52
N MET A 26 16.48 -16.71 -21.28
CA MET A 26 15.42 -16.46 -20.30
C MET A 26 15.38 -15.01 -19.85
N PHE A 27 16.54 -14.37 -19.64
CA PHE A 27 16.62 -12.95 -19.32
C PHE A 27 16.02 -12.08 -20.43
N THR A 28 16.33 -12.40 -21.70
CA THR A 28 15.75 -11.71 -22.85
C THR A 28 14.23 -11.88 -22.90
N LEU A 29 13.73 -13.09 -22.64
CA LEU A 29 12.29 -13.37 -22.57
C LEU A 29 11.59 -12.59 -21.46
N ILE A 30 12.20 -12.49 -20.26
CA ILE A 30 11.67 -11.67 -19.16
C ILE A 30 11.56 -10.20 -19.58
N ILE A 31 12.61 -9.64 -20.17
CA ILE A 31 12.60 -8.24 -20.65
C ILE A 31 11.50 -8.02 -21.70
N LEU A 32 11.38 -8.93 -22.65
CA LEU A 32 10.32 -8.87 -23.66
C LEU A 32 8.93 -8.93 -23.00
N PHE A 33 8.75 -9.83 -22.03
CA PHE A 33 7.51 -9.93 -21.27
C PHE A 33 7.18 -8.61 -20.56
N LEU A 34 8.11 -8.06 -19.78
CA LEU A 34 7.92 -6.79 -19.06
C LEU A 34 7.65 -5.63 -20.03
N ARG A 35 8.20 -5.68 -21.22
CA ARG A 35 7.88 -4.69 -22.26
C ARG A 35 6.45 -4.82 -22.78
N PHE A 36 5.88 -6.03 -22.82
CA PHE A 36 4.50 -6.28 -23.25
C PHE A 36 3.46 -5.96 -22.17
N THR A 37 3.83 -5.98 -20.87
CA THR A 37 2.93 -5.62 -19.77
C THR A 37 2.60 -4.12 -19.72
N GLY A 38 3.39 -3.25 -20.35
CA GLY A 38 3.08 -1.83 -20.51
C GLY A 38 4.04 -0.91 -19.76
N LYS A 39 3.81 0.41 -19.88
CA LYS A 39 4.69 1.46 -19.33
C LYS A 39 4.27 1.92 -17.92
N ARG A 40 3.50 1.14 -17.16
CA ARG A 40 3.18 1.50 -15.78
C ARG A 40 4.46 1.49 -14.95
N GLY A 41 4.75 2.62 -14.30
CA GLY A 41 5.95 2.75 -13.47
C GLY A 41 5.90 1.76 -12.30
N VAL A 42 7.05 1.27 -11.88
CA VAL A 42 7.21 0.32 -10.76
C VAL A 42 6.58 0.83 -9.45
N ARG A 43 6.30 2.12 -9.36
CA ARG A 43 5.69 2.76 -8.18
C ARG A 43 4.17 2.52 -8.03
N GLN A 44 3.48 2.07 -9.08
CA GLN A 44 2.01 1.93 -9.10
C GLN A 44 1.63 0.52 -9.57
N LEU A 45 2.37 -0.49 -9.13
CA LEU A 45 2.03 -1.89 -9.41
C LEU A 45 0.89 -2.32 -8.48
N SER A 46 -0.21 -2.76 -9.07
CA SER A 46 -1.28 -3.41 -8.32
C SER A 46 -0.80 -4.76 -7.75
N ILE A 47 -1.48 -5.26 -6.71
CA ILE A 47 -1.22 -6.58 -6.13
C ILE A 47 -1.30 -7.67 -7.22
N PHE A 48 -2.21 -7.51 -8.18
CA PHE A 48 -2.35 -8.41 -9.33
C PHE A 48 -1.09 -8.40 -10.21
N GLU A 49 -0.57 -7.22 -10.58
CA GLU A 49 0.65 -7.09 -11.39
C GLU A 49 1.89 -7.62 -10.64
N LEU A 50 1.99 -7.32 -9.34
CA LEU A 50 3.08 -7.83 -8.49
C LEU A 50 3.08 -9.37 -8.46
N THR A 51 1.92 -9.99 -8.29
CA THR A 51 1.77 -11.47 -8.27
C THR A 51 2.25 -12.08 -9.57
N ILE A 52 1.93 -11.47 -10.71
CA ILE A 52 2.37 -11.94 -12.03
C ILE A 52 3.89 -11.81 -12.18
N ILE A 53 4.48 -10.69 -11.76
CA ILE A 53 5.93 -10.48 -11.84
C ILE A 53 6.68 -11.52 -10.99
N LEU A 54 6.22 -11.79 -9.77
CA LEU A 54 6.80 -12.82 -8.90
C LEU A 54 6.68 -14.21 -9.51
N SER A 55 5.51 -14.54 -10.06
CA SER A 55 5.28 -15.83 -10.75
C SER A 55 6.20 -16.01 -11.94
N LEU A 56 6.42 -14.95 -12.72
CA LEU A 56 7.35 -14.98 -13.84
C LEU A 56 8.79 -15.23 -13.41
N GLY A 57 9.23 -14.62 -12.32
CA GLY A 57 10.57 -14.87 -11.79
C GLY A 57 10.80 -16.34 -11.46
N SER A 58 9.79 -17.01 -10.86
CA SER A 58 9.83 -18.44 -10.60
C SER A 58 9.86 -19.28 -11.88
N ILE A 59 8.93 -19.03 -12.81
CA ILE A 59 8.84 -19.74 -14.10
C ILE A 59 10.13 -19.63 -14.92
N ALA A 60 10.79 -18.48 -14.85
CA ALA A 60 12.04 -18.24 -15.58
C ALA A 60 13.25 -18.87 -14.87
N GLY A 61 13.21 -19.00 -13.55
CA GLY A 61 14.31 -19.55 -12.75
C GLY A 61 14.56 -21.04 -13.03
N ASP A 62 13.51 -21.85 -13.03
CA ASP A 62 13.64 -23.30 -13.15
C ASP A 62 14.41 -23.76 -14.40
N PRO A 63 14.11 -23.25 -15.64
CA PRO A 63 14.85 -23.64 -16.83
C PRO A 63 16.30 -23.14 -16.89
N MET A 64 16.68 -22.17 -16.04
CA MET A 64 18.06 -21.70 -15.95
C MET A 64 18.97 -22.67 -15.21
N PHE A 65 18.41 -23.43 -14.23
CA PHE A 65 19.17 -24.31 -13.35
C PHE A 65 19.05 -25.80 -13.69
N THR A 66 17.98 -26.20 -14.40
CA THR A 66 17.63 -27.60 -14.59
C THR A 66 17.82 -28.01 -16.04
N GLU A 67 18.69 -29.01 -16.29
CA GLU A 67 18.96 -29.56 -17.63
C GLU A 67 17.72 -30.21 -18.26
N ASP A 68 16.90 -30.89 -17.44
CA ASP A 68 15.74 -31.66 -17.89
C ASP A 68 14.57 -30.79 -18.36
N LEU A 69 14.61 -29.46 -18.15
CA LEU A 69 13.56 -28.55 -18.58
C LEU A 69 13.92 -27.86 -19.91
N PRO A 70 13.23 -28.21 -21.01
CA PRO A 70 13.44 -27.56 -22.30
C PRO A 70 12.99 -26.09 -22.24
N ILE A 71 13.77 -25.19 -22.80
CA ILE A 71 13.45 -23.75 -22.90
C ILE A 71 12.09 -23.52 -23.58
N ILE A 72 11.70 -24.38 -24.51
CA ILE A 72 10.41 -24.27 -25.21
C ILE A 72 9.20 -24.36 -24.26
N GLN A 73 9.30 -25.14 -23.17
CA GLN A 73 8.25 -25.22 -22.15
C GLN A 73 8.13 -23.90 -21.41
N ALA A 74 9.24 -23.28 -21.03
CA ALA A 74 9.23 -21.95 -20.41
C ALA A 74 8.62 -20.89 -21.32
N VAL A 75 8.98 -20.90 -22.60
CA VAL A 75 8.39 -19.98 -23.61
C VAL A 75 6.88 -20.18 -23.70
N LEU A 76 6.41 -21.43 -23.72
CA LEU A 76 4.97 -21.74 -23.80
C LEU A 76 4.23 -21.24 -22.57
N ILE A 77 4.77 -21.51 -21.36
CA ILE A 77 4.18 -21.09 -20.09
C ILE A 77 4.14 -19.55 -20.01
N MET A 78 5.27 -18.89 -20.28
CA MET A 78 5.35 -17.42 -20.28
C MET A 78 4.39 -16.79 -21.29
N SER A 79 4.29 -17.34 -22.51
CA SER A 79 3.35 -16.86 -23.51
C SER A 79 1.90 -17.01 -23.05
N THR A 80 1.57 -18.14 -22.40
CA THR A 80 0.24 -18.37 -21.84
C THR A 80 -0.07 -17.35 -20.74
N VAL A 81 0.88 -17.08 -19.83
CA VAL A 81 0.73 -16.06 -18.79
C VAL A 81 0.51 -14.67 -19.40
N ILE A 82 1.24 -14.31 -20.48
CA ILE A 82 1.02 -13.04 -21.22
C ILE A 82 -0.42 -12.95 -21.73
N VAL A 83 -0.91 -14.01 -22.38
CA VAL A 83 -2.26 -14.03 -22.93
C VAL A 83 -3.30 -13.88 -21.82
N LEU A 84 -3.16 -14.62 -20.71
CA LEU A 84 -4.05 -14.51 -19.55
C LEU A 84 -4.00 -13.11 -18.95
N TYR A 85 -2.82 -12.54 -18.74
CA TYR A 85 -2.64 -11.17 -18.27
C TYR A 85 -3.39 -10.16 -19.16
N ARG A 86 -3.22 -10.26 -20.48
CA ARG A 86 -3.91 -9.39 -21.46
C ARG A 86 -5.43 -9.56 -21.41
N LEU A 87 -5.91 -10.78 -21.25
CA LEU A 87 -7.34 -11.06 -21.09
C LEU A 87 -7.89 -10.46 -19.80
N CYS A 88 -7.19 -10.63 -18.67
CA CYS A 88 -7.58 -10.04 -17.39
C CYS A 88 -7.59 -8.50 -17.46
N THR A 89 -6.53 -7.90 -17.99
CA THR A 89 -6.45 -6.43 -18.14
C THR A 89 -7.56 -5.91 -19.06
N TRP A 90 -7.85 -6.59 -20.16
CA TRP A 90 -8.97 -6.25 -21.02
C TRP A 90 -10.32 -6.37 -20.31
N ALA A 91 -10.51 -7.43 -19.52
CA ALA A 91 -11.74 -7.62 -18.73
C ALA A 91 -11.90 -6.55 -17.65
N MET A 92 -10.83 -6.15 -16.95
CA MET A 92 -10.84 -5.05 -15.98
C MET A 92 -11.27 -3.72 -16.65
N MET A 93 -10.71 -3.39 -17.81
CA MET A 93 -11.12 -2.18 -18.55
C MET A 93 -12.59 -2.18 -19.00
N LYS A 94 -13.20 -3.35 -19.14
CA LYS A 94 -14.57 -3.48 -19.64
C LYS A 94 -15.61 -3.67 -18.54
N PHE A 95 -15.23 -4.29 -17.43
CA PHE A 95 -16.12 -4.69 -16.36
C PHE A 95 -15.60 -4.21 -15.00
N GLN A 96 -16.17 -3.13 -14.46
CA GLN A 96 -15.81 -2.57 -13.17
C GLN A 96 -15.85 -3.61 -12.02
N ALA A 97 -16.85 -4.49 -12.04
CA ALA A 97 -16.97 -5.54 -11.01
C ALA A 97 -15.78 -6.53 -11.02
N PHE A 98 -15.17 -6.73 -12.18
CA PHE A 98 -13.98 -7.58 -12.31
C PHE A 98 -12.72 -6.87 -11.85
N GLU A 99 -12.60 -5.57 -12.13
CA GLU A 99 -11.54 -4.70 -11.59
C GLU A 99 -11.60 -4.66 -10.06
N ASP A 100 -12.78 -4.39 -9.50
CA ASP A 100 -13.03 -4.38 -8.05
C ASP A 100 -12.68 -5.71 -7.36
N LEU A 101 -12.86 -6.83 -8.08
CA LEU A 101 -12.54 -8.17 -7.57
C LEU A 101 -11.02 -8.40 -7.52
N LEU A 102 -10.27 -7.94 -8.51
CA LEU A 102 -8.83 -8.19 -8.63
C LEU A 102 -7.97 -7.16 -7.91
N GLU A 103 -8.33 -5.89 -7.99
CA GLU A 103 -7.52 -4.77 -7.47
C GLU A 103 -8.16 -4.14 -6.23
N GLY A 104 -9.43 -4.42 -5.95
CA GLY A 104 -10.17 -3.77 -4.87
C GLY A 104 -10.70 -2.40 -5.29
N ARG A 105 -11.08 -1.59 -4.30
CA ARG A 105 -11.56 -0.21 -4.47
C ARG A 105 -10.80 0.72 -3.56
N ALA A 106 -10.57 1.94 -4.02
CA ALA A 106 -10.11 3.00 -3.14
C ALA A 106 -11.10 3.24 -1.99
N ILE A 107 -10.56 3.45 -0.79
CA ILE A 107 -11.32 3.53 0.45
C ILE A 107 -11.14 4.91 1.06
N TYR A 108 -12.25 5.60 1.33
CA TYR A 108 -12.22 6.84 2.09
C TYR A 108 -11.87 6.55 3.55
N ILE A 109 -10.82 7.16 4.04
CA ILE A 109 -10.32 7.02 5.41
C ILE A 109 -10.52 8.32 6.21
N VAL A 110 -10.34 9.48 5.55
CA VAL A 110 -10.65 10.79 6.12
C VAL A 110 -11.70 11.47 5.26
N GLU A 111 -12.75 11.94 5.88
CA GLU A 111 -13.76 12.82 5.30
C GLU A 111 -14.03 13.96 6.27
N ASP A 112 -13.99 15.19 5.76
CA ASP A 112 -14.23 16.42 6.53
C ASP A 112 -13.42 16.48 7.83
N SER A 113 -12.10 16.24 7.72
CA SER A 113 -11.15 16.30 8.84
C SER A 113 -11.39 15.25 9.95
N MET A 114 -12.17 14.22 9.67
CA MET A 114 -12.49 13.13 10.60
C MET A 114 -12.25 11.76 9.98
N LEU A 115 -11.90 10.79 10.81
CA LEU A 115 -11.72 9.40 10.39
C LEU A 115 -13.07 8.72 10.09
N VAL A 116 -13.12 7.92 9.03
CA VAL A 116 -14.30 7.13 8.62
C VAL A 116 -14.35 5.84 9.43
N LEU A 117 -15.22 5.78 10.45
CA LEU A 117 -15.26 4.74 11.48
C LEU A 117 -15.55 3.33 10.95
N ASP A 118 -16.40 3.19 9.93
CA ASP A 118 -16.80 1.89 9.40
C ASP A 118 -15.62 1.12 8.78
N LYS A 119 -14.61 1.83 8.31
CA LYS A 119 -13.42 1.27 7.71
C LYS A 119 -12.37 0.86 8.75
N ILE A 120 -12.24 1.69 9.78
CA ILE A 120 -11.36 1.40 10.92
C ILE A 120 -11.82 0.14 11.66
N LYS A 121 -13.13 -0.01 11.88
CA LYS A 121 -13.71 -1.19 12.56
C LYS A 121 -13.49 -2.51 11.81
N LYS A 122 -13.32 -2.47 10.49
CA LYS A 122 -13.04 -3.67 9.67
C LYS A 122 -11.58 -4.13 9.76
N GLY A 123 -10.72 -3.39 10.44
CA GLY A 123 -9.31 -3.78 10.64
C GLY A 123 -8.47 -3.74 9.37
N GLU A 124 -8.87 -2.96 8.38
CA GLU A 124 -8.17 -2.85 7.10
C GLU A 124 -6.81 -2.16 7.25
N MET A 125 -6.64 -1.31 8.29
CA MET A 125 -5.37 -0.64 8.61
C MET A 125 -5.35 -0.14 10.05
N SER A 126 -4.17 -0.09 10.67
CA SER A 126 -4.01 0.48 12.02
C SER A 126 -3.95 2.01 11.96
N HIS A 127 -4.39 2.69 13.05
CA HIS A 127 -4.28 4.16 13.17
C HIS A 127 -2.83 4.63 13.00
N ASP A 128 -1.86 3.88 13.53
CA ASP A 128 -0.45 4.27 13.52
C ASP A 128 0.17 4.27 12.11
N GLU A 129 -0.16 3.29 11.28
CA GLU A 129 0.25 3.23 9.87
C GLU A 129 -0.32 4.40 9.09
N PHE A 130 -1.60 4.66 9.30
CA PHE A 130 -2.33 5.73 8.68
C PHE A 130 -1.76 7.11 9.00
N PHE A 131 -1.50 7.34 10.29
CA PHE A 131 -0.87 8.57 10.75
C PHE A 131 0.57 8.72 10.22
N ALA A 132 1.29 7.59 10.05
CA ALA A 132 2.63 7.60 9.48
C ALA A 132 2.63 8.10 8.03
N GLU A 133 1.70 7.62 7.20
CA GLU A 133 1.57 8.05 5.81
C GLU A 133 1.21 9.54 5.71
N MET A 134 0.26 10.02 6.52
CA MET A 134 -0.07 11.46 6.55
C MET A 134 1.12 12.32 6.97
N ARG A 135 1.89 11.89 7.99
CA ARG A 135 3.11 12.60 8.42
C ARG A 135 4.17 12.67 7.32
N GLN A 136 4.33 11.61 6.51
CA GLN A 136 5.24 11.61 5.36
C GLN A 136 4.85 12.67 4.31
N GLN A 137 3.57 12.98 4.21
CA GLN A 137 3.05 14.04 3.32
C GLN A 137 3.03 15.43 3.99
N GLY A 138 3.60 15.56 5.19
CA GLY A 138 3.73 16.84 5.89
C GLY A 138 2.49 17.30 6.64
N VAL A 139 1.56 16.38 6.94
CA VAL A 139 0.35 16.68 7.72
C VAL A 139 0.65 16.57 9.21
N GLU A 140 0.29 17.59 9.98
CA GLU A 140 0.49 17.64 11.43
C GLU A 140 -0.74 17.19 12.23
N HIS A 141 -1.94 17.49 11.73
CA HIS A 141 -3.21 17.13 12.36
C HIS A 141 -4.32 16.94 11.33
N LEU A 142 -5.37 16.20 11.69
CA LEU A 142 -6.48 15.87 10.79
C LEU A 142 -7.23 17.09 10.26
N GLY A 143 -7.26 18.20 10.98
CA GLY A 143 -7.91 19.45 10.54
C GLY A 143 -7.30 20.10 9.30
N GLN A 144 -6.14 19.62 8.84
CA GLN A 144 -5.51 20.04 7.59
C GLN A 144 -5.97 19.20 6.39
N VAL A 145 -6.68 18.09 6.62
CA VAL A 145 -7.07 17.11 5.59
C VAL A 145 -8.58 17.20 5.35
N ARG A 146 -8.97 17.59 4.13
CA ARG A 146 -10.38 17.53 3.71
C ARG A 146 -10.79 16.11 3.41
N THR A 147 -10.00 15.38 2.63
CA THR A 147 -10.27 14.01 2.20
C THR A 147 -8.98 13.22 2.14
N GLY A 148 -9.01 12.00 2.64
CA GLY A 148 -7.92 11.04 2.54
C GLY A 148 -8.44 9.70 2.02
N LEU A 149 -7.80 9.17 0.98
CA LEU A 149 -8.11 7.87 0.40
C LEU A 149 -6.93 6.93 0.54
N LEU A 150 -7.23 5.68 0.82
CA LEU A 150 -6.32 4.55 0.59
C LEU A 150 -6.61 4.02 -0.80
N GLU A 151 -5.63 4.11 -1.70
CA GLU A 151 -5.73 3.65 -3.07
C GLU A 151 -5.56 2.11 -3.17
N THR A 152 -5.88 1.56 -4.32
CA THR A 152 -5.81 0.10 -4.56
C THR A 152 -4.39 -0.47 -4.57
N ASP A 153 -3.39 0.37 -4.80
CA ASP A 153 -1.95 0.05 -4.72
C ASP A 153 -1.35 0.23 -3.32
N GLY A 154 -2.18 0.65 -2.33
CA GLY A 154 -1.78 0.91 -0.95
C GLY A 154 -1.18 2.30 -0.73
N GLU A 155 -1.11 3.16 -1.75
CA GLU A 155 -0.68 4.55 -1.59
C GLU A 155 -1.81 5.41 -0.97
N PHE A 156 -1.42 6.55 -0.39
CA PHE A 156 -2.34 7.52 0.19
C PHE A 156 -2.49 8.75 -0.69
N SER A 157 -3.74 9.02 -1.08
CA SER A 157 -4.13 10.27 -1.74
C SER A 157 -4.74 11.22 -0.72
N LEU A 158 -4.15 12.41 -0.54
CA LEU A 158 -4.65 13.43 0.37
C LEU A 158 -5.08 14.67 -0.38
N LEU A 159 -6.31 15.11 -0.13
CA LEU A 159 -6.79 16.44 -0.47
C LEU A 159 -6.76 17.31 0.78
N LEU A 160 -5.82 18.24 0.81
CA LEU A 160 -5.63 19.14 1.94
C LEU A 160 -6.63 20.30 1.92
N CYS A 161 -6.95 20.83 3.09
CA CYS A 161 -7.70 22.08 3.22
C CYS A 161 -6.86 23.27 2.73
N SER A 162 -7.54 24.35 2.29
CA SER A 162 -6.86 25.64 2.14
C SER A 162 -6.43 26.16 3.53
N PRO A 163 -5.44 27.05 3.62
CA PRO A 163 -5.08 27.67 4.91
C PRO A 163 -6.28 28.28 5.63
N GLU A 164 -7.17 28.93 4.90
CA GLU A 164 -8.38 29.57 5.43
C GLU A 164 -9.43 28.57 5.93
N ASP A 165 -9.46 27.34 5.37
CA ASP A 165 -10.40 26.26 5.74
C ASP A 165 -9.81 25.29 6.75
N THR A 166 -8.54 25.47 7.16
CA THR A 166 -7.92 24.63 8.17
C THR A 166 -8.65 24.80 9.50
N CYS A 167 -9.04 23.71 10.11
CA CYS A 167 -9.77 23.69 11.38
C CYS A 167 -8.97 22.97 12.46
N TYR A 168 -9.45 23.03 13.71
CA TYR A 168 -8.90 22.23 14.78
C TYR A 168 -8.99 20.73 14.42
N GLY A 169 -7.92 19.97 14.68
CA GLY A 169 -7.87 18.56 14.37
C GLY A 169 -7.04 17.73 15.32
N LEU A 170 -7.24 16.43 15.24
CA LEU A 170 -6.49 15.45 16.01
C LEU A 170 -5.02 15.48 15.60
N PRO A 171 -4.07 15.68 16.54
CA PRO A 171 -2.64 15.65 16.23
C PRO A 171 -2.20 14.25 15.78
N LEU A 172 -1.30 14.19 14.80
CA LEU A 172 -0.80 12.94 14.23
C LEU A 172 0.57 12.53 14.79
N PHE A 173 1.32 13.49 15.35
CA PHE A 173 2.64 13.20 15.90
C PHE A 173 2.56 12.59 17.31
N PRO A 174 3.37 11.55 17.62
CA PRO A 174 3.25 10.81 18.88
C PRO A 174 3.40 11.65 20.15
N LYS A 175 4.12 12.78 20.11
CA LYS A 175 4.28 13.68 21.26
C LYS A 175 3.00 14.44 21.60
N GLN A 176 2.21 14.81 20.59
CA GLN A 176 0.96 15.54 20.75
C GLN A 176 -0.24 14.57 20.82
N TYR A 177 -0.15 13.41 20.20
CA TYR A 177 -1.15 12.34 20.24
C TYR A 177 -1.07 11.61 21.60
N GLN A 178 -1.44 12.32 22.68
CA GLN A 178 -1.43 11.81 24.03
C GLN A 178 -2.78 12.07 24.70
N PRO A 179 -3.31 11.13 25.50
CA PRO A 179 -4.54 11.36 26.22
C PRO A 179 -4.36 12.45 27.29
N VAL A 180 -5.34 13.34 27.38
CA VAL A 180 -5.34 14.39 28.40
C VAL A 180 -5.87 13.84 29.71
N GLU A 181 -5.20 14.17 30.82
CA GLU A 181 -5.62 13.82 32.18
C GLU A 181 -6.46 14.94 32.82
N GLN A 182 -6.20 16.19 32.44
CA GLN A 182 -6.88 17.38 32.94
C GLN A 182 -7.38 18.23 31.81
N ILE A 183 -8.55 18.83 31.98
CA ILE A 183 -9.19 19.72 31.01
C ILE A 183 -8.90 21.16 31.40
N GLU A 184 -8.41 21.93 30.41
CA GLU A 184 -8.24 23.36 30.48
C GLU A 184 -9.50 24.05 29.92
N PRO A 185 -9.98 25.16 30.53
CA PRO A 185 -11.09 25.92 29.97
C PRO A 185 -10.71 26.53 28.60
N ASP A 186 -11.68 26.65 27.72
CA ASP A 186 -11.55 27.28 26.39
C ASP A 186 -10.53 26.61 25.45
N VAL A 187 -10.26 25.32 25.64
CA VAL A 187 -9.38 24.52 24.79
C VAL A 187 -10.19 23.49 23.99
N HIS A 188 -9.89 23.37 22.70
CA HIS A 188 -10.45 22.34 21.85
C HIS A 188 -9.72 21.00 22.05
N TYR A 189 -10.49 19.93 22.12
CA TYR A 189 -9.99 18.57 22.25
C TYR A 189 -10.49 17.71 21.12
N ALA A 190 -9.64 16.84 20.61
CA ALA A 190 -9.96 15.90 19.55
C ALA A 190 -10.11 14.48 20.10
N CYS A 191 -11.17 13.80 19.71
CA CYS A 191 -11.35 12.39 20.03
C CYS A 191 -10.25 11.55 19.37
N MET A 192 -9.49 10.80 20.17
CA MET A 192 -8.37 9.98 19.67
C MET A 192 -8.83 8.79 18.82
N TYR A 193 -10.13 8.48 18.79
CA TYR A 193 -10.66 7.40 17.99
C TYR A 193 -11.16 7.84 16.59
N CYS A 194 -11.86 9.00 16.50
CA CYS A 194 -12.46 9.44 15.24
C CYS A 194 -12.00 10.80 14.73
N GLY A 195 -11.22 11.54 15.51
CA GLY A 195 -10.76 12.87 15.15
C GLY A 195 -11.78 13.99 15.36
N TYR A 196 -13.00 13.69 15.84
CA TYR A 196 -13.99 14.73 16.14
C TYR A 196 -13.48 15.71 17.19
N VAL A 197 -13.67 17.00 16.96
CA VAL A 197 -13.20 18.09 17.85
C VAL A 197 -14.37 18.75 18.55
N ASP A 198 -14.22 18.94 19.86
CA ASP A 198 -15.23 19.64 20.69
C ASP A 198 -14.59 20.25 21.93
N PHE A 199 -15.39 21.10 22.65
CA PHE A 199 -15.12 21.49 24.01
C PHE A 199 -15.66 20.41 24.95
N ILE A 200 -14.80 19.78 25.71
CA ILE A 200 -15.20 18.72 26.65
C ILE A 200 -15.12 19.22 28.10
N SER A 201 -16.00 18.71 28.94
CA SER A 201 -16.05 19.03 30.38
C SER A 201 -15.39 17.94 31.23
N ASN A 202 -15.11 16.77 30.68
CA ASN A 202 -14.54 15.62 31.37
C ASN A 202 -13.64 14.82 30.44
N PRO A 203 -12.41 14.40 30.84
CA PRO A 203 -11.52 13.57 30.03
C PRO A 203 -12.15 12.25 29.54
N ASN A 204 -13.10 11.72 30.29
CA ASN A 204 -13.82 10.48 29.96
C ASN A 204 -15.16 10.71 29.23
N GLN A 205 -15.40 11.91 28.71
CA GLN A 205 -16.62 12.21 27.96
C GLN A 205 -16.70 11.35 26.71
N VAL A 206 -17.82 10.66 26.52
CA VAL A 206 -18.08 9.81 25.35
C VAL A 206 -18.86 10.62 24.32
N TYR A 207 -18.41 10.60 23.08
CA TYR A 207 -19.10 11.22 21.98
C TYR A 207 -20.03 10.22 21.26
N GLN A 208 -21.24 10.65 20.91
CA GLN A 208 -22.27 9.77 20.34
C GLN A 208 -21.85 9.07 19.05
N ARG A 209 -21.05 9.73 18.17
CA ARG A 209 -20.57 9.16 16.91
C ARG A 209 -19.71 7.92 17.11
N CYS A 210 -18.87 7.91 18.14
CA CYS A 210 -17.96 6.81 18.46
C CYS A 210 -18.59 5.78 19.40
N GLN A 211 -19.77 6.05 19.95
CA GLN A 211 -20.42 5.24 20.96
C GLN A 211 -19.48 4.96 22.16
N ASN A 212 -19.21 3.68 22.48
CA ASN A 212 -18.34 3.30 23.59
C ASN A 212 -16.84 3.22 23.24
N ASP A 213 -16.47 3.47 21.98
CA ASP A 213 -15.08 3.31 21.51
C ASP A 213 -14.23 4.58 21.77
N CYS A 214 -14.86 5.75 21.97
CA CYS A 214 -14.15 6.98 22.35
C CYS A 214 -13.91 7.01 23.85
N LYS A 215 -12.69 6.69 24.26
CA LYS A 215 -12.29 6.71 25.70
C LYS A 215 -11.26 7.80 26.02
N ASN A 216 -10.59 8.34 25.03
CA ASN A 216 -9.48 9.27 25.19
C ASN A 216 -9.61 10.48 24.27
N TRP A 217 -9.19 11.63 24.77
CA TRP A 217 -9.13 12.88 24.06
C TRP A 217 -7.71 13.42 24.07
N ALA A 218 -7.28 14.02 22.97
CA ALA A 218 -6.02 14.74 22.87
C ALA A 218 -6.29 16.23 22.66
N LYS A 219 -5.34 17.09 23.01
CA LYS A 219 -5.43 18.54 22.73
C LYS A 219 -5.41 18.74 21.23
N ALA A 220 -6.42 19.39 20.65
CA ALA A 220 -6.52 19.64 19.24
C ALA A 220 -5.51 20.70 18.78
N LEU A 221 -4.97 20.54 17.57
CA LEU A 221 -4.09 21.51 16.92
C LEU A 221 -4.83 22.28 15.83
N ASN A 222 -4.37 23.52 15.54
CA ASN A 222 -4.92 24.37 14.50
C ASN A 222 -3.80 25.09 13.71
N ASN A 223 -2.72 24.39 13.44
CA ASN A 223 -1.61 24.96 12.67
C ASN A 223 -1.94 24.89 11.17
N GLU A 224 -1.69 25.97 10.44
CA GLU A 224 -1.77 25.98 8.98
C GLU A 224 -0.61 25.19 8.38
N ILE A 225 -0.83 24.60 7.20
CA ILE A 225 0.26 23.97 6.45
C ILE A 225 1.16 25.06 5.88
N VAL A 226 2.39 25.13 6.34
CA VAL A 226 3.44 25.97 5.74
C VAL A 226 4.06 25.20 4.59
N ARG A 227 3.76 25.58 3.35
CA ARG A 227 4.36 25.01 2.13
C ARG A 227 5.55 25.83 1.69
#